data_418a6aea65c5e641d28671b432aa6864
#
_entry.id   418a6aea65c5e641d28671b432aa6864
#
_cell.length_a   1.000
_cell.length_b   1.000
_cell.length_c   1.000
_cell.angle_alpha   90.00
_cell.angle_beta   90.00
_cell.angle_gamma   90.00
#
_symmetry.space_group_name_H-M   'P 1'
#
loop_
_entity.id
_entity.type
_entity.pdbx_description
1 polymer ?
#
loop_
_entity_poly.entity_id
_entity_poly.type
_entity_poly.pdbx_seq_one_letter_code
_entity_poly.pdbx_strand_id
1 'polypeptide(L)'
;MMNRFTIAFVALVGSIAMLSCCGKDEKSDSPDPDSLAVQTDRKPFHTSDPLTGRTPSTTVSSDKMALYFFGWGEDKDYIFHLDFPEKRHDRVIIAYTMTSVLEGPASYDNTTMLFVRNKADGQWYEIARAFTPFGNAFTSSWSKTFWIDVTEYAGMLTGDTEFRLYYGGFDATAARSHAVKLDFKLYEGKSSEEVVWTAKVYDSSRDGNSGYRAWSYGVEGYDIEDDTRLGRRTFTLPADVKSVLMKVSISGHGHDQGKFTERYDYETNNAAEFDENTYTVIINDVAQKNTGRIFYSNRNNYQQAGTYFYDRANWAPGNPLNVQYWTITPPQDTRQLSIDLNLEKFESQFTDPKTEGCAQYIVEVDLFGYR
;
A
#
# COMPACT_ATOMS: atom_id res chain seq x y z
N MET A 1 -19.78 5.64 -73.50
CA MET A 1 -21.24 5.35 -73.44
C MET A 1 -21.68 5.72 -72.01
N MET A 2 -22.57 6.74 -72.04
CA MET A 2 -23.26 7.27 -70.86
C MET A 2 -24.24 6.23 -70.30
N ASN A 3 -24.40 6.18 -69.00
CA ASN A 3 -25.76 6.11 -68.45
C ASN A 3 -25.80 6.66 -67.01
N ARG A 4 -26.69 7.64 -66.88
CA ARG A 4 -27.14 8.28 -65.65
C ARG A 4 -28.24 7.41 -65.01
N PHE A 5 -28.38 7.38 -63.72
CA PHE A 5 -29.62 7.20 -62.96
C PHE A 5 -29.50 7.80 -61.58
N THR A 6 -30.07 8.90 -61.39
CA THR A 6 -31.32 9.32 -60.75
C THR A 6 -31.38 9.09 -59.22
N ILE A 7 -31.41 10.24 -58.56
CA ILE A 7 -31.62 10.47 -57.13
C ILE A 7 -33.08 10.18 -56.79
N ALA A 8 -33.38 9.45 -55.77
CA ALA A 8 -34.67 9.41 -55.11
C ALA A 8 -34.57 9.86 -53.67
N PHE A 9 -35.12 11.03 -53.38
CA PHE A 9 -35.41 11.51 -52.04
C PHE A 9 -36.61 10.74 -51.49
N VAL A 10 -36.45 10.11 -50.32
CA VAL A 10 -37.58 9.68 -49.51
C VAL A 10 -37.49 10.42 -48.17
N ALA A 11 -38.42 11.34 -48.01
CA ALA A 11 -38.70 11.97 -46.72
C ALA A 11 -39.39 10.95 -45.82
N LEU A 12 -38.83 10.70 -44.64
CA LEU A 12 -39.51 9.94 -43.60
C LEU A 12 -39.77 10.85 -42.41
N VAL A 13 -41.02 10.94 -42.11
CA VAL A 13 -41.70 11.70 -41.08
C VAL A 13 -41.22 11.25 -39.68
N GLY A 14 -41.06 12.22 -38.80
CA GLY A 14 -40.62 12.03 -37.45
C GLY A 14 -41.51 11.14 -36.58
N SER A 15 -40.85 10.38 -35.77
CA SER A 15 -41.43 9.84 -34.55
C SER A 15 -40.54 10.33 -33.39
N ILE A 16 -41.07 11.27 -32.64
CA ILE A 16 -40.53 11.72 -31.38
C ILE A 16 -40.71 10.55 -30.38
N ALA A 17 -39.67 9.76 -30.18
CA ALA A 17 -39.61 8.87 -29.06
C ALA A 17 -39.16 9.71 -27.84
N MET A 18 -40.09 9.94 -26.93
CA MET A 18 -39.74 10.42 -25.58
C MET A 18 -38.81 9.42 -24.92
N LEU A 19 -37.53 9.75 -24.88
CA LEU A 19 -36.60 9.11 -23.98
C LEU A 19 -37.01 9.50 -22.54
N SER A 20 -37.69 8.57 -21.89
CA SER A 20 -37.83 8.56 -20.45
C SER A 20 -36.43 8.55 -19.88
N CYS A 21 -35.97 9.68 -19.36
CA CYS A 21 -34.85 9.74 -18.45
C CYS A 21 -35.19 8.87 -17.24
N CYS A 22 -34.70 7.63 -17.21
CA CYS A 22 -34.48 6.93 -15.98
C CYS A 22 -33.44 7.75 -15.21
N GLY A 23 -33.93 8.55 -14.27
CA GLY A 23 -33.10 9.12 -13.22
C GLY A 23 -32.36 7.95 -12.57
N LYS A 24 -31.05 7.93 -12.73
CA LYS A 24 -30.22 7.22 -11.74
C LYS A 24 -30.52 7.92 -10.44
N ASP A 25 -31.20 7.24 -9.55
CA ASP A 25 -31.21 7.60 -8.14
C ASP A 25 -29.73 7.62 -7.72
N GLU A 26 -29.13 8.82 -7.68
CA GLU A 26 -27.97 9.07 -6.86
C GLU A 26 -28.45 8.78 -5.44
N LYS A 27 -28.19 7.55 -4.97
CA LYS A 27 -28.26 7.25 -3.56
C LYS A 27 -27.34 8.25 -2.90
N SER A 28 -27.90 9.21 -2.18
CA SER A 28 -27.17 10.01 -1.25
C SER A 28 -26.50 9.03 -0.29
N ASP A 29 -25.19 8.86 -0.41
CA ASP A 29 -24.35 8.17 0.59
C ASP A 29 -24.32 9.02 1.85
N SER A 30 -25.45 9.11 2.55
CA SER A 30 -25.43 9.49 3.94
C SER A 30 -24.76 8.36 4.68
N PRO A 31 -23.73 8.63 5.52
CA PRO A 31 -23.08 7.60 6.30
C PRO A 31 -24.16 6.83 7.08
N ASP A 32 -24.10 5.52 6.98
CA ASP A 32 -24.93 4.65 7.81
C ASP A 32 -24.64 4.98 9.27
N PRO A 33 -25.65 5.30 10.07
CA PRO A 33 -25.46 5.66 11.49
C PRO A 33 -24.78 4.53 12.29
N ASP A 34 -24.80 3.29 11.81
CA ASP A 34 -24.13 2.15 12.43
C ASP A 34 -22.70 1.91 11.90
N SER A 35 -22.26 2.64 10.88
CA SER A 35 -20.90 2.50 10.34
C SER A 35 -19.93 3.39 11.11
N LEU A 36 -19.02 2.77 11.86
CA LEU A 36 -17.96 3.47 12.60
C LEU A 36 -16.74 3.77 11.74
N ALA A 37 -16.59 3.15 10.56
CA ALA A 37 -15.46 3.34 9.66
C ALA A 37 -15.90 3.60 8.23
N VAL A 38 -15.21 4.56 7.60
CA VAL A 38 -15.40 4.91 6.19
C VAL A 38 -14.04 4.87 5.47
N GLN A 39 -13.97 4.11 4.38
CA GLN A 39 -12.78 4.12 3.53
C GLN A 39 -12.68 5.49 2.83
N THR A 40 -11.47 6.04 2.76
CA THR A 40 -11.22 7.37 2.18
C THR A 40 -10.57 7.27 0.80
N ASP A 41 -10.77 8.30 -0.03
CA ASP A 41 -10.14 8.43 -1.36
C ASP A 41 -8.71 8.94 -1.30
N ARG A 42 -8.06 8.90 -0.14
CA ARG A 42 -6.68 9.36 0.02
C ARG A 42 -5.77 8.56 -0.91
N LYS A 43 -5.03 9.28 -1.76
CA LYS A 43 -4.07 8.64 -2.66
C LYS A 43 -2.88 8.12 -1.87
N PRO A 44 -2.47 6.86 -2.06
CA PRO A 44 -1.34 6.27 -1.36
C PRO A 44 0.00 6.89 -1.79
N PHE A 45 0.09 7.35 -3.02
CA PHE A 45 1.27 8.04 -3.57
C PHE A 45 0.92 8.91 -4.78
N HIS A 46 1.86 9.76 -5.18
CA HIS A 46 1.75 10.60 -6.38
C HIS A 46 2.97 10.39 -7.28
N THR A 47 2.80 10.56 -8.59
CA THR A 47 3.87 10.49 -9.60
C THR A 47 4.55 11.83 -9.85
N SER A 48 4.02 12.90 -9.26
CA SER A 48 4.59 14.26 -9.25
C SER A 48 4.42 14.85 -7.85
N ASP A 49 5.20 15.87 -7.52
CA ASP A 49 5.09 16.54 -6.22
C ASP A 49 3.68 17.09 -6.00
N PRO A 50 2.92 16.58 -5.02
CA PRO A 50 1.55 17.02 -4.77
C PRO A 50 1.47 18.45 -4.24
N LEU A 51 2.59 19.02 -3.79
CA LEU A 51 2.70 20.38 -3.29
C LEU A 51 3.51 21.28 -4.24
N THR A 52 3.46 21.00 -5.55
CA THR A 52 4.10 21.84 -6.57
C THR A 52 3.72 23.31 -6.35
N GLY A 53 4.72 24.19 -6.31
CA GLY A 53 4.54 25.63 -6.04
C GLY A 53 4.62 26.01 -4.56
N ARG A 54 4.68 25.06 -3.63
CA ARG A 54 5.04 25.32 -2.22
C ARG A 54 6.51 24.97 -1.99
N THR A 55 7.21 25.86 -1.31
CA THR A 55 8.60 25.60 -0.89
C THR A 55 8.60 24.91 0.47
N PRO A 56 9.25 23.75 0.65
CA PRO A 56 9.42 23.17 1.96
C PRO A 56 10.25 24.11 2.86
N SER A 57 9.91 24.16 4.14
CA SER A 57 10.71 24.90 5.12
C SER A 57 12.07 24.26 5.34
N THR A 58 12.13 22.95 5.21
CA THR A 58 13.35 22.15 5.35
C THR A 58 13.21 20.88 4.50
N THR A 59 14.33 20.37 4.01
CA THR A 59 14.43 19.04 3.42
C THR A 59 15.50 18.25 4.19
N VAL A 60 15.12 17.10 4.72
CA VAL A 60 16.02 16.14 5.35
C VAL A 60 16.24 14.98 4.39
N SER A 61 17.48 14.67 4.05
CA SER A 61 17.83 13.71 3.01
C SER A 61 18.66 12.57 3.55
N SER A 62 18.36 11.34 3.11
CA SER A 62 19.26 10.20 3.32
C SER A 62 20.43 10.25 2.33
N ASP A 63 21.47 9.47 2.62
CA ASP A 63 22.39 9.01 1.61
C ASP A 63 21.68 8.11 0.59
N LYS A 64 22.30 7.89 -0.55
CA LYS A 64 21.85 6.93 -1.55
C LYS A 64 22.25 5.53 -1.09
N MET A 65 21.29 4.70 -0.71
CA MET A 65 21.48 3.35 -0.19
C MET A 65 21.37 2.33 -1.32
N ALA A 66 22.45 1.65 -1.67
CA ALA A 66 22.45 0.60 -2.66
C ALA A 66 21.95 -0.73 -2.02
N LEU A 67 20.99 -1.38 -2.68
CA LEU A 67 20.31 -2.57 -2.17
C LEU A 67 20.96 -3.82 -2.77
N TYR A 68 21.53 -4.66 -1.93
CA TYR A 68 22.20 -5.89 -2.35
C TYR A 68 21.57 -7.12 -1.71
N PHE A 69 21.76 -8.26 -2.35
CA PHE A 69 21.48 -9.55 -1.76
C PHE A 69 22.75 -10.06 -1.04
N PHE A 70 22.66 -10.22 0.26
CA PHE A 70 23.78 -10.69 1.07
C PHE A 70 23.83 -12.22 1.25
N GLY A 71 22.80 -12.94 0.80
CA GLY A 71 22.66 -14.38 0.96
C GLY A 71 21.37 -14.78 1.68
N TRP A 72 21.02 -16.06 1.59
CA TRP A 72 19.88 -16.60 2.32
C TRP A 72 20.23 -16.68 3.83
N GLY A 73 19.36 -16.10 4.65
CA GLY A 73 19.55 -16.02 6.10
C GLY A 73 20.38 -14.83 6.58
N GLU A 74 20.96 -14.06 5.67
CA GLU A 74 21.67 -12.83 6.01
C GLU A 74 20.70 -11.68 6.28
N ASP A 75 21.17 -10.71 7.07
CA ASP A 75 20.40 -9.50 7.35
C ASP A 75 20.32 -8.61 6.10
N LYS A 76 19.10 -8.20 5.74
CA LYS A 76 18.82 -7.33 4.60
C LYS A 76 18.34 -5.95 5.02
N ASP A 77 18.43 -5.63 6.31
CA ASP A 77 18.03 -4.35 6.86
C ASP A 77 19.17 -3.33 6.76
N TYR A 78 18.84 -2.14 6.29
CA TYR A 78 19.71 -0.97 6.30
C TYR A 78 19.21 -0.05 7.42
N ILE A 79 19.95 0.01 8.53
CA ILE A 79 19.65 0.89 9.65
C ILE A 79 20.41 2.20 9.44
N PHE A 80 19.72 3.32 9.54
CA PHE A 80 20.30 4.65 9.38
C PHE A 80 19.55 5.69 10.22
N HIS A 81 20.19 6.81 10.46
CA HIS A 81 19.67 7.91 11.24
C HIS A 81 19.58 9.18 10.39
N LEU A 82 18.54 9.97 10.61
CA LEU A 82 18.39 11.29 10.03
C LEU A 82 18.04 12.29 11.13
N ASP A 83 18.67 13.46 11.06
CA ASP A 83 18.47 14.53 12.03
C ASP A 83 17.39 15.50 11.52
N PHE A 84 16.21 15.42 12.13
CA PHE A 84 15.07 16.29 11.83
C PHE A 84 15.08 17.51 12.78
N PRO A 85 14.42 18.63 12.37
CA PRO A 85 14.14 19.71 13.33
C PRO A 85 13.36 19.19 14.54
N GLU A 86 13.66 19.73 15.73
CA GLU A 86 12.99 19.32 16.99
C GLU A 86 11.50 19.63 17.03
N LYS A 87 11.02 20.50 16.17
CA LYS A 87 9.61 20.84 16.07
C LYS A 87 8.88 19.94 15.08
N ARG A 88 7.64 19.61 15.41
CA ARG A 88 6.73 18.95 14.47
C ARG A 88 6.42 19.85 13.27
N HIS A 89 6.25 19.25 12.10
CA HIS A 89 5.83 19.91 10.86
C HIS A 89 4.38 19.55 10.53
N ASP A 90 3.66 20.48 9.91
CA ASP A 90 2.24 20.29 9.58
C ASP A 90 2.03 19.37 8.38
N ARG A 91 3.03 19.27 7.51
CA ARG A 91 2.99 18.36 6.38
C ARG A 91 4.37 17.78 6.12
N VAL A 92 4.42 16.49 5.85
CA VAL A 92 5.65 15.77 5.49
C VAL A 92 5.40 14.92 4.25
N ILE A 93 6.18 15.18 3.20
CA ILE A 93 6.14 14.41 1.95
C ILE A 93 7.50 13.77 1.74
N ILE A 94 7.55 12.46 1.54
CA ILE A 94 8.77 11.77 1.10
C ILE A 94 8.82 11.78 -0.42
N ALA A 95 9.89 12.35 -1.00
CA ALA A 95 10.30 12.02 -2.35
C ALA A 95 11.13 10.73 -2.30
N TYR A 96 10.48 9.60 -2.55
CA TYR A 96 11.07 8.27 -2.57
C TYR A 96 11.63 8.01 -3.96
N THR A 97 12.96 8.06 -4.11
CA THR A 97 13.64 7.91 -5.40
C THR A 97 14.33 6.56 -5.46
N MET A 98 13.92 5.73 -6.41
CA MET A 98 14.63 4.51 -6.80
C MET A 98 15.50 4.82 -8.04
N THR A 99 16.74 4.34 -8.03
CA THR A 99 17.66 4.44 -9.16
C THR A 99 18.34 3.09 -9.37
N SER A 100 18.88 2.88 -10.56
CA SER A 100 19.80 1.75 -10.77
C SER A 100 21.21 2.06 -10.24
N VAL A 101 21.98 1.00 -10.08
CA VAL A 101 23.44 1.09 -9.82
C VAL A 101 24.20 0.56 -11.03
N LEU A 102 25.47 0.89 -11.14
CA LEU A 102 26.47 0.47 -12.15
C LEU A 102 25.91 0.05 -13.52
N GLU A 103 25.57 -1.22 -13.71
CA GLU A 103 25.15 -1.80 -15.01
C GLU A 103 23.64 -1.71 -15.24
N GLY A 104 22.85 -1.49 -14.19
CA GLY A 104 21.40 -1.40 -14.28
C GLY A 104 20.70 -1.95 -13.06
N PRO A 105 19.35 -1.97 -13.07
CA PRO A 105 18.55 -2.56 -12.01
C PRO A 105 18.72 -4.08 -11.95
N ALA A 106 18.42 -4.69 -10.78
CA ALA A 106 18.25 -6.12 -10.62
C ALA A 106 17.11 -6.67 -11.52
N SER A 107 17.15 -7.96 -11.85
CA SER A 107 16.28 -8.52 -12.90
C SER A 107 14.82 -8.61 -12.47
N TYR A 108 14.56 -8.95 -11.22
CA TYR A 108 13.21 -9.19 -10.70
C TYR A 108 12.70 -8.01 -9.86
N ASP A 109 11.39 -7.92 -9.78
CA ASP A 109 10.67 -7.04 -8.87
C ASP A 109 10.76 -7.56 -7.43
N ASN A 110 11.13 -6.68 -6.53
CA ASN A 110 11.37 -7.04 -5.13
C ASN A 110 10.79 -5.97 -4.20
N THR A 111 10.41 -6.40 -2.99
CA THR A 111 9.83 -5.52 -1.99
C THR A 111 10.90 -4.71 -1.26
N THR A 112 10.64 -3.42 -1.09
CA THR A 112 11.33 -2.54 -0.14
C THR A 112 10.34 -2.03 0.88
N MET A 113 10.67 -2.06 2.17
CA MET A 113 9.83 -1.52 3.24
C MET A 113 10.64 -0.54 4.08
N LEU A 114 10.16 0.68 4.19
CA LEU A 114 10.76 1.72 5.01
C LEU A 114 10.01 1.84 6.32
N PHE A 115 10.72 1.64 7.42
CA PHE A 115 10.19 1.81 8.77
C PHE A 115 10.84 3.01 9.46
N VAL A 116 10.06 3.65 10.33
CA VAL A 116 10.55 4.63 11.31
C VAL A 116 10.36 4.08 12.71
N ARG A 117 11.34 4.29 13.59
CA ARG A 117 11.22 3.91 15.00
C ARG A 117 10.53 5.00 15.79
N ASN A 118 9.44 4.66 16.42
CA ASN A 118 8.75 5.57 17.32
C ASN A 118 9.49 5.60 18.69
N LYS A 119 10.00 6.75 19.06
CA LYS A 119 10.72 6.93 20.34
C LYS A 119 9.84 6.74 21.57
N ALA A 120 8.52 6.93 21.43
CA ALA A 120 7.60 6.85 22.56
C ALA A 120 7.32 5.41 23.02
N ASP A 121 7.29 4.44 22.11
CA ASP A 121 7.00 3.03 22.39
C ASP A 121 8.11 2.07 21.94
N GLY A 122 9.11 2.57 21.21
CA GLY A 122 10.23 1.79 20.69
C GLY A 122 9.87 0.84 19.55
N GLN A 123 8.66 0.93 18.99
CA GLN A 123 8.20 0.09 17.90
C GLN A 123 8.59 0.64 16.52
N TRP A 124 8.70 -0.25 15.54
CA TRP A 124 8.89 0.09 14.15
C TRP A 124 7.52 0.29 13.48
N TYR A 125 7.33 1.39 12.76
CA TYR A 125 6.13 1.70 11.99
C TYR A 125 6.47 1.75 10.50
N GLU A 126 5.77 1.01 9.67
CA GLU A 126 5.97 1.01 8.22
C GLU A 126 5.45 2.31 7.60
N ILE A 127 6.37 3.21 7.31
CA ILE A 127 6.05 4.52 6.76
C ILE A 127 5.77 4.45 5.24
N ALA A 128 6.49 3.56 4.52
CA ALA A 128 6.31 3.34 3.08
C ALA A 128 6.74 1.93 2.68
N ARG A 129 6.06 1.38 1.67
CA ARG A 129 6.45 0.16 0.96
C ARG A 129 6.48 0.46 -0.54
N ALA A 130 7.53 0.02 -1.21
CA ALA A 130 7.67 0.17 -2.65
C ALA A 130 8.26 -1.10 -3.26
N PHE A 131 8.02 -1.27 -4.56
CA PHE A 131 8.49 -2.45 -5.30
C PHE A 131 9.46 -1.99 -6.37
N THR A 132 10.55 -2.73 -6.55
CA THR A 132 11.47 -2.49 -7.63
C THR A 132 10.85 -2.96 -8.96
N PRO A 133 11.25 -2.42 -10.11
CA PRO A 133 10.76 -2.88 -11.41
C PRO A 133 11.47 -4.16 -11.85
N PHE A 134 10.94 -4.82 -12.88
CA PHE A 134 11.68 -5.79 -13.68
C PHE A 134 12.82 -5.10 -14.42
N GLY A 135 14.03 -5.21 -13.90
CA GLY A 135 15.18 -4.40 -14.27
C GLY A 135 15.78 -4.70 -15.64
N ASN A 136 15.54 -5.90 -16.23
CA ASN A 136 16.11 -6.28 -17.52
C ASN A 136 15.69 -5.38 -18.70
N ALA A 137 14.61 -4.61 -18.55
CA ALA A 137 14.18 -3.61 -19.54
C ALA A 137 14.96 -2.29 -19.45
N PHE A 138 15.81 -2.09 -18.43
CA PHE A 138 16.41 -0.80 -18.11
C PHE A 138 17.94 -0.86 -18.09
N THR A 139 18.52 0.33 -18.25
CA THR A 139 19.97 0.55 -18.16
C THR A 139 20.33 1.25 -16.84
N SER A 140 21.63 1.53 -16.67
CA SER A 140 22.15 2.28 -15.52
C SER A 140 21.55 3.69 -15.35
N SER A 141 20.92 4.25 -16.39
CA SER A 141 20.27 5.56 -16.33
C SER A 141 18.85 5.54 -15.76
N TRP A 142 18.29 4.36 -15.45
CA TRP A 142 16.93 4.27 -14.92
C TRP A 142 16.81 4.93 -13.56
N SER A 143 15.77 5.76 -13.40
CA SER A 143 15.42 6.41 -12.15
C SER A 143 13.94 6.71 -12.11
N LYS A 144 13.32 6.59 -10.94
CA LYS A 144 11.92 6.95 -10.74
C LYS A 144 11.72 7.50 -9.33
N THR A 145 10.97 8.58 -9.22
CA THR A 145 10.62 9.21 -7.96
C THR A 145 9.12 9.18 -7.75
N PHE A 146 8.70 8.85 -6.53
CA PHE A 146 7.34 8.93 -6.04
C PHE A 146 7.26 9.88 -4.87
N TRP A 147 6.10 10.50 -4.68
CA TRP A 147 5.83 11.37 -3.56
C TRP A 147 4.78 10.70 -2.67
N ILE A 148 5.15 10.45 -1.41
CA ILE A 148 4.31 9.77 -0.44
C ILE A 148 4.05 10.75 0.71
N ASP A 149 2.77 11.00 0.99
CA ASP A 149 2.36 11.81 2.13
C ASP A 149 2.44 10.96 3.40
N VAL A 150 3.30 11.36 4.32
CA VAL A 150 3.57 10.67 5.58
C VAL A 150 3.34 11.59 6.78
N THR A 151 2.44 12.54 6.62
CA THR A 151 2.16 13.57 7.63
C THR A 151 1.69 13.00 8.97
N GLU A 152 1.01 11.87 8.96
CA GLU A 152 0.59 11.16 10.18
C GLU A 152 1.76 10.73 11.07
N TYR A 153 2.95 10.57 10.48
CA TYR A 153 4.18 10.22 11.21
C TYR A 153 4.98 11.46 11.67
N ALA A 154 4.51 12.68 11.44
CA ALA A 154 5.26 13.90 11.73
C ALA A 154 5.73 14.00 13.19
N GLY A 155 4.98 13.42 14.13
CA GLY A 155 5.37 13.36 15.54
C GLY A 155 6.57 12.45 15.84
N MET A 156 6.85 11.47 14.96
CA MET A 156 8.00 10.58 15.06
C MET A 156 9.24 11.17 14.37
N LEU A 157 9.05 12.10 13.42
CA LEU A 157 10.07 12.71 12.58
C LEU A 157 10.61 14.01 13.20
N THR A 158 11.26 13.88 14.38
CA THR A 158 11.83 14.99 15.13
C THR A 158 13.18 14.59 15.72
N GLY A 159 14.17 15.49 15.73
CA GLY A 159 15.53 15.23 16.20
C GLY A 159 16.17 14.02 15.53
N ASP A 160 17.11 13.35 16.20
CA ASP A 160 17.73 12.13 15.69
C ASP A 160 16.69 10.99 15.59
N THR A 161 16.36 10.60 14.38
CA THR A 161 15.31 9.61 14.06
C THR A 161 15.93 8.40 13.38
N GLU A 162 15.67 7.22 13.94
CA GLU A 162 16.16 5.94 13.42
C GLU A 162 15.18 5.35 12.39
N PHE A 163 15.73 4.91 11.26
CA PHE A 163 15.03 4.26 10.17
C PHE A 163 15.60 2.88 9.90
N ARG A 164 14.72 2.02 9.37
CA ARG A 164 15.06 0.71 8.82
C ARG A 164 14.52 0.62 7.39
N LEU A 165 15.39 0.36 6.43
CA LEU A 165 15.00 0.02 5.06
C LEU A 165 15.26 -1.47 4.83
N TYR A 166 14.19 -2.25 4.77
CA TYR A 166 14.24 -3.67 4.41
C TYR A 166 14.24 -3.83 2.90
N TYR A 167 15.02 -4.79 2.39
CA TYR A 167 15.02 -5.20 0.99
C TYR A 167 14.84 -6.72 0.87
N GLY A 168 13.78 -7.15 0.18
CA GLY A 168 13.41 -8.55 -0.02
C GLY A 168 14.07 -9.25 -1.21
N GLY A 169 14.93 -8.57 -1.96
CA GLY A 169 15.51 -9.07 -3.20
C GLY A 169 16.51 -10.20 -2.99
N PHE A 170 16.59 -11.10 -3.99
CA PHE A 170 17.49 -12.25 -4.00
C PHE A 170 18.47 -12.25 -5.20
N ASP A 171 18.26 -11.38 -6.18
CA ASP A 171 18.99 -11.30 -7.44
C ASP A 171 19.88 -10.03 -7.57
N ALA A 172 19.85 -9.16 -6.56
CA ALA A 172 20.65 -7.94 -6.56
C ALA A 172 22.14 -8.24 -6.30
N THR A 173 23.00 -7.72 -7.17
CA THR A 173 24.45 -7.84 -7.08
C THR A 173 25.11 -6.47 -7.02
N ALA A 174 26.41 -6.40 -6.74
CA ALA A 174 27.15 -5.15 -6.78
C ALA A 174 27.11 -4.46 -8.16
N ALA A 175 26.99 -5.23 -9.24
CA ALA A 175 26.92 -4.70 -10.61
C ALA A 175 25.48 -4.33 -11.01
N ARG A 176 24.49 -5.11 -10.61
CA ARG A 176 23.08 -4.93 -10.96
C ARG A 176 22.21 -4.93 -9.71
N SER A 177 21.73 -3.77 -9.34
CA SER A 177 20.84 -3.59 -8.20
C SER A 177 20.10 -2.27 -8.28
N HIS A 178 19.32 -1.99 -7.26
CA HIS A 178 18.66 -0.72 -7.06
C HIS A 178 19.36 0.08 -5.97
N ALA A 179 19.13 1.39 -5.97
CA ALA A 179 19.45 2.22 -4.82
C ALA A 179 18.25 3.11 -4.50
N VAL A 180 18.04 3.35 -3.22
CA VAL A 180 17.00 4.22 -2.70
C VAL A 180 17.61 5.47 -2.10
N LYS A 181 17.02 6.62 -2.42
CA LYS A 181 17.27 7.90 -1.76
C LYS A 181 15.95 8.48 -1.28
N LEU A 182 15.96 9.00 -0.07
CA LEU A 182 14.79 9.57 0.58
C LEU A 182 15.03 11.06 0.83
N ASP A 183 14.14 11.90 0.31
CA ASP A 183 14.14 13.34 0.60
C ASP A 183 12.81 13.65 1.33
N PHE A 184 12.87 13.90 2.65
CA PHE A 184 11.74 14.30 3.47
C PHE A 184 11.56 15.81 3.33
N LYS A 185 10.51 16.22 2.64
CA LYS A 185 10.13 17.63 2.46
C LYS A 185 9.18 18.02 3.58
N LEU A 186 9.63 18.92 4.44
CA LEU A 186 8.91 19.38 5.63
C LEU A 186 8.27 20.74 5.34
N TYR A 187 6.98 20.86 5.61
CA TYR A 187 6.24 22.09 5.36
C TYR A 187 5.64 22.64 6.65
N GLU A 188 5.79 23.95 6.84
CA GLU A 188 5.13 24.68 7.90
C GLU A 188 3.78 25.21 7.41
N GLY A 189 2.82 25.31 8.31
CA GLY A 189 1.49 25.84 8.07
C GLY A 189 0.63 25.72 9.31
N LYS A 190 -0.66 25.89 9.15
CA LYS A 190 -1.63 25.60 10.20
C LYS A 190 -2.34 24.31 9.83
N SER A 191 -1.94 23.18 10.40
CA SER A 191 -2.77 21.99 10.41
C SER A 191 -3.92 22.21 11.39
N SER A 192 -5.15 21.97 10.91
CA SER A 192 -6.31 21.93 11.80
C SER A 192 -6.37 20.65 12.62
N GLU A 193 -5.57 19.65 12.24
CA GLU A 193 -5.59 18.32 12.82
C GLU A 193 -4.19 17.95 13.32
N GLU A 194 -4.12 17.46 14.51
CA GLU A 194 -2.87 17.01 15.14
C GLU A 194 -2.99 15.55 15.58
N VAL A 195 -2.04 14.71 15.16
CA VAL A 195 -1.90 13.36 15.69
C VAL A 195 -1.39 13.44 17.12
N VAL A 196 -2.19 13.02 18.06
CA VAL A 196 -1.88 13.02 19.50
C VAL A 196 -1.74 11.62 20.08
N TRP A 197 -2.08 10.60 19.30
CA TRP A 197 -1.99 9.22 19.69
C TRP A 197 -1.70 8.32 18.47
N THR A 198 -0.87 7.32 18.65
CA THR A 198 -0.58 6.29 17.64
C THR A 198 -0.62 4.92 18.27
N ALA A 199 -1.04 3.92 17.52
CA ALA A 199 -0.94 2.53 17.92
C ALA A 199 -0.77 1.63 16.69
N LYS A 200 -0.14 0.49 16.92
CA LYS A 200 0.02 -0.56 15.92
C LYS A 200 -1.01 -1.67 16.18
N VAL A 201 -1.77 -2.01 15.13
CA VAL A 201 -2.68 -3.16 15.17
C VAL A 201 -1.95 -4.42 14.74
N TYR A 202 -1.32 -4.39 13.56
CA TYR A 202 -0.53 -5.52 13.03
C TYR A 202 0.82 -5.01 12.55
N ASP A 203 1.85 -5.83 12.75
CA ASP A 203 3.24 -5.48 12.53
C ASP A 203 3.84 -6.27 11.37
N SER A 204 4.19 -5.59 10.30
CA SER A 204 4.86 -6.15 9.12
C SER A 204 6.37 -6.30 9.29
N SER A 205 6.96 -5.77 10.36
CA SER A 205 8.39 -5.86 10.60
C SER A 205 8.82 -7.31 10.86
N ARG A 206 10.09 -7.61 10.59
CA ARG A 206 10.64 -8.95 10.84
C ARG A 206 10.65 -9.32 12.32
N ASP A 207 10.63 -8.33 13.20
CA ASP A 207 10.60 -8.50 14.64
C ASP A 207 9.16 -8.72 15.15
N GLY A 208 8.15 -8.40 14.29
CA GLY A 208 6.75 -8.56 14.60
C GLY A 208 6.27 -10.00 14.42
N ASN A 209 5.32 -10.40 15.28
CA ASN A 209 4.68 -11.72 15.20
C ASN A 209 3.42 -11.72 14.34
N SER A 210 2.96 -10.56 13.92
CA SER A 210 1.73 -10.41 13.14
C SER A 210 2.04 -9.78 11.80
N GLY A 211 1.55 -10.34 10.72
CA GLY A 211 1.51 -9.69 9.43
C GLY A 211 2.69 -9.89 8.51
N TYR A 212 3.90 -10.19 8.99
CA TYR A 212 5.06 -10.28 8.09
C TYR A 212 4.98 -11.42 7.09
N ARG A 213 4.43 -12.55 7.47
CA ARG A 213 4.14 -13.67 6.58
C ARG A 213 2.76 -14.21 6.89
N ALA A 214 1.77 -13.67 6.26
CA ALA A 214 0.45 -14.23 6.29
C ALA A 214 0.42 -15.45 5.34
N TRP A 215 -0.26 -16.26 5.34
CA TRP A 215 -0.67 -17.57 5.63
C TRP A 215 -1.57 -18.08 4.53
N SER A 216 -1.39 -19.31 4.20
CA SER A 216 -2.21 -20.06 3.30
C SER A 216 -3.15 -20.93 4.12
N TYR A 217 -4.43 -20.89 3.83
CA TYR A 217 -5.39 -21.85 4.40
C TYR A 217 -5.07 -23.28 3.98
N GLY A 218 -5.33 -24.21 4.88
CA GLY A 218 -5.19 -25.62 4.61
C GLY A 218 -3.77 -26.16 4.64
N VAL A 219 -2.79 -25.32 4.98
CA VAL A 219 -1.40 -25.73 5.19
C VAL A 219 -1.07 -25.60 6.66
N GLU A 220 -0.69 -26.69 7.32
CA GLU A 220 -0.36 -26.71 8.74
C GLU A 220 0.67 -25.64 9.10
N GLY A 221 0.35 -24.78 10.07
CA GLY A 221 1.19 -23.65 10.50
C GLY A 221 1.09 -22.41 9.63
N TYR A 222 0.20 -22.40 8.64
CA TYR A 222 -0.06 -21.27 7.72
C TYR A 222 -1.57 -21.03 7.60
N ASP A 223 -2.29 -21.06 8.70
CA ASP A 223 -3.72 -20.82 8.71
C ASP A 223 -4.00 -19.33 9.00
N ILE A 224 -4.76 -18.72 8.13
CA ILE A 224 -5.12 -17.30 8.23
C ILE A 224 -6.20 -17.06 9.30
N GLU A 225 -6.95 -18.09 9.68
CA GLU A 225 -7.85 -18.02 10.84
C GLU A 225 -7.09 -18.00 12.16
N ASP A 226 -5.75 -18.06 12.12
CA ASP A 226 -4.94 -17.96 13.31
C ASP A 226 -5.01 -16.55 13.90
N ASP A 227 -5.93 -16.37 14.84
CA ASP A 227 -6.13 -15.15 15.62
C ASP A 227 -4.88 -14.66 16.35
N THR A 228 -3.84 -15.48 16.47
CA THR A 228 -2.59 -15.07 17.09
C THR A 228 -1.89 -13.98 16.28
N ARG A 229 -2.08 -13.94 14.97
CA ARG A 229 -1.40 -13.02 14.06
C ARG A 229 -2.26 -11.83 13.65
N LEU A 230 -3.48 -12.07 13.17
CA LEU A 230 -4.40 -11.02 12.71
C LEU A 230 -5.67 -10.91 13.56
N GLY A 231 -5.67 -11.50 14.74
CA GLY A 231 -6.82 -11.42 15.65
C GLY A 231 -7.02 -10.03 16.23
N ARG A 232 -8.16 -9.86 16.86
CA ARG A 232 -8.59 -8.60 17.47
C ARG A 232 -7.54 -7.96 18.36
N ARG A 233 -7.41 -6.65 18.22
CA ARG A 233 -6.61 -5.78 19.09
C ARG A 233 -7.49 -4.70 19.69
N THR A 234 -7.32 -4.43 20.98
CA THR A 234 -8.14 -3.44 21.71
C THR A 234 -7.27 -2.33 22.26
N PHE A 235 -7.73 -1.11 22.11
CA PHE A 235 -7.04 0.12 22.48
C PHE A 235 -7.94 1.01 23.34
N THR A 236 -7.34 1.72 24.28
CA THR A 236 -8.01 2.80 25.01
C THR A 236 -7.59 4.13 24.41
N LEU A 237 -8.55 4.86 23.87
CA LEU A 237 -8.30 6.14 23.23
C LEU A 237 -8.18 7.28 24.27
N PRO A 238 -7.19 8.18 24.13
CA PRO A 238 -7.16 9.41 24.92
C PRO A 238 -8.45 10.24 24.76
N ALA A 239 -8.83 10.97 25.80
CA ALA A 239 -10.09 11.71 25.83
C ALA A 239 -10.19 12.81 24.75
N ASP A 240 -9.06 13.34 24.30
CA ASP A 240 -8.99 14.41 23.30
C ASP A 240 -8.95 13.91 21.84
N VAL A 241 -8.88 12.60 21.62
CA VAL A 241 -8.97 12.01 20.26
C VAL A 241 -10.41 12.14 19.75
N LYS A 242 -10.59 12.84 18.62
CA LYS A 242 -11.89 13.09 17.97
C LYS A 242 -12.14 12.18 16.78
N SER A 243 -11.08 11.79 16.08
CA SER A 243 -11.13 10.85 14.95
C SER A 243 -9.89 9.97 14.93
N VAL A 244 -9.98 8.82 14.30
CA VAL A 244 -8.84 7.92 14.11
C VAL A 244 -8.70 7.62 12.62
N LEU A 245 -7.50 7.83 12.07
CA LEU A 245 -7.12 7.33 10.77
C LEU A 245 -6.51 5.94 10.96
N MET A 246 -7.04 4.94 10.27
CA MET A 246 -6.46 3.62 10.15
C MET A 246 -5.80 3.51 8.77
N LYS A 247 -4.51 3.21 8.76
CA LYS A 247 -3.71 2.93 7.55
C LYS A 247 -3.55 1.44 7.41
N VAL A 248 -3.98 0.89 6.27
CA VAL A 248 -3.92 -0.54 5.96
C VAL A 248 -2.98 -0.77 4.80
N SER A 249 -1.87 -1.45 5.06
CA SER A 249 -0.82 -1.77 4.10
C SER A 249 -0.76 -3.29 3.91
N ILE A 250 -1.45 -3.80 2.89
CA ILE A 250 -1.50 -5.24 2.56
C ILE A 250 -0.96 -5.44 1.15
N SER A 251 -0.04 -6.39 0.98
CA SER A 251 0.42 -6.85 -0.34
C SER A 251 0.55 -8.38 -0.36
N GLY A 252 0.09 -9.01 -1.44
CA GLY A 252 0.26 -10.45 -1.67
C GLY A 252 1.54 -10.76 -2.43
N HIS A 253 2.21 -11.85 -2.08
CA HIS A 253 3.51 -12.25 -2.61
C HIS A 253 3.60 -13.76 -2.80
N GLY A 254 4.45 -14.14 -3.76
CA GLY A 254 4.58 -15.52 -4.17
C GLY A 254 3.39 -15.97 -5.01
N HIS A 255 3.47 -17.11 -5.59
CA HIS A 255 2.37 -17.70 -6.35
C HIS A 255 2.42 -19.22 -6.24
N ASP A 256 1.26 -19.82 -6.23
CA ASP A 256 1.09 -21.26 -6.34
C ASP A 256 1.13 -21.71 -7.81
N GLN A 257 0.94 -23.02 -8.04
CA GLN A 257 0.82 -23.60 -9.37
C GLN A 257 -0.55 -23.26 -10.01
N GLY A 258 -0.85 -21.99 -10.15
CA GLY A 258 -2.03 -21.53 -10.86
C GLY A 258 -1.83 -21.51 -12.38
N LYS A 259 -2.85 -21.08 -13.09
CA LYS A 259 -2.86 -20.93 -14.54
C LYS A 259 -3.13 -19.47 -14.90
N PHE A 260 -2.32 -18.92 -15.79
CA PHE A 260 -2.72 -17.70 -16.47
C PHE A 260 -3.84 -18.04 -17.45
N THR A 261 -5.06 -17.62 -17.14
CA THR A 261 -6.24 -17.95 -17.94
C THR A 261 -6.41 -17.02 -19.11
N GLU A 262 -6.13 -15.74 -18.88
CA GLU A 262 -6.16 -14.71 -19.88
C GLU A 262 -4.95 -13.78 -19.73
N ARG A 263 -4.91 -12.75 -20.56
CA ARG A 263 -3.74 -11.85 -20.63
C ARG A 263 -3.40 -11.15 -19.30
N TYR A 264 -4.34 -11.04 -18.37
CA TYR A 264 -4.17 -10.29 -17.12
C TYR A 264 -4.63 -11.04 -15.88
N ASP A 265 -5.18 -12.23 -16.03
CA ASP A 265 -5.74 -13.02 -14.94
C ASP A 265 -4.87 -14.23 -14.63
N TYR A 266 -4.79 -14.56 -13.36
CA TYR A 266 -4.12 -15.75 -12.85
C TYR A 266 -5.08 -16.49 -11.93
N GLU A 267 -5.44 -17.72 -12.26
CA GLU A 267 -6.36 -18.50 -11.45
C GLU A 267 -5.63 -19.18 -10.31
N THR A 268 -5.66 -18.58 -9.16
CA THR A 268 -5.40 -19.23 -7.89
C THR A 268 -6.47 -18.79 -6.89
N ASN A 269 -6.51 -19.39 -5.73
CA ASN A 269 -7.40 -18.99 -4.63
C ASN A 269 -6.59 -18.95 -3.35
N ASN A 270 -5.62 -18.06 -3.31
CA ASN A 270 -4.73 -17.91 -2.16
C ASN A 270 -4.22 -16.46 -2.02
N ALA A 271 -3.30 -16.21 -1.12
CA ALA A 271 -2.67 -14.90 -0.92
C ALA A 271 -1.56 -14.61 -1.94
N ALA A 272 -1.66 -15.16 -3.16
CA ALA A 272 -0.66 -14.98 -4.20
C ALA A 272 -0.60 -13.55 -4.71
N GLU A 273 0.53 -13.20 -5.32
CA GLU A 273 0.74 -11.87 -5.84
C GLU A 273 -0.22 -11.48 -6.98
N PHE A 274 -0.80 -12.46 -7.68
CA PHE A 274 -1.67 -12.24 -8.84
C PHE A 274 -3.16 -12.38 -8.54
N ASP A 275 -3.52 -12.75 -7.31
CA ASP A 275 -4.91 -12.91 -6.92
C ASP A 275 -5.54 -11.59 -6.48
N GLU A 276 -6.86 -11.53 -6.63
CA GLU A 276 -7.70 -10.50 -6.06
C GLU A 276 -8.44 -11.06 -4.85
N ASN A 277 -8.27 -10.43 -3.72
CA ASN A 277 -8.95 -10.78 -2.48
C ASN A 277 -9.55 -9.56 -1.79
N THR A 278 -10.37 -9.80 -0.78
CA THR A 278 -10.98 -8.76 0.03
C THR A 278 -10.67 -8.95 1.52
N TYR A 279 -10.92 -7.90 2.30
CA TYR A 279 -10.93 -7.97 3.76
C TYR A 279 -12.09 -7.15 4.33
N THR A 280 -12.63 -7.61 5.43
CA THR A 280 -13.66 -6.89 6.19
C THR A 280 -13.02 -6.25 7.42
N VAL A 281 -13.29 -4.97 7.63
CA VAL A 281 -12.93 -4.27 8.87
C VAL A 281 -14.00 -4.53 9.91
N ILE A 282 -13.62 -5.01 11.10
CA ILE A 282 -14.50 -5.23 12.22
C ILE A 282 -14.10 -4.28 13.35
N ILE A 283 -15.03 -3.42 13.77
CA ILE A 283 -14.82 -2.44 14.82
C ILE A 283 -15.80 -2.71 15.95
N ASN A 284 -15.28 -2.92 17.16
CA ASN A 284 -16.08 -3.22 18.35
C ASN A 284 -17.12 -4.32 18.09
N ASP A 285 -16.69 -5.41 17.48
CA ASP A 285 -17.48 -6.58 17.10
C ASP A 285 -18.51 -6.35 15.97
N VAL A 286 -18.50 -5.18 15.34
CA VAL A 286 -19.40 -4.86 14.23
C VAL A 286 -18.61 -4.84 12.92
N ALA A 287 -18.96 -5.76 12.00
CA ALA A 287 -18.42 -5.75 10.65
C ALA A 287 -18.87 -4.51 9.89
N GLN A 288 -17.92 -3.78 9.31
CA GLN A 288 -18.22 -2.59 8.54
C GLN A 288 -18.76 -3.00 7.15
N LYS A 289 -19.70 -2.24 6.61
CA LYS A 289 -20.35 -2.58 5.33
C LYS A 289 -19.42 -2.55 4.13
N ASN A 290 -18.46 -1.66 4.15
CA ASN A 290 -17.48 -1.56 3.08
C ASN A 290 -16.36 -2.58 3.34
N THR A 291 -16.02 -3.35 2.32
CA THR A 291 -14.86 -4.24 2.32
C THR A 291 -13.68 -3.55 1.68
N GLY A 292 -12.48 -3.77 2.23
CA GLY A 292 -11.25 -3.40 1.56
C GLY A 292 -10.94 -4.40 0.45
N ARG A 293 -10.32 -3.94 -0.63
CA ARG A 293 -9.94 -4.77 -1.77
C ARG A 293 -8.43 -4.88 -1.84
N ILE A 294 -7.93 -6.11 -1.87
CA ILE A 294 -6.50 -6.40 -2.04
C ILE A 294 -6.24 -6.61 -3.53
N PHE A 295 -6.20 -5.50 -4.27
CA PHE A 295 -6.10 -5.52 -5.71
C PHE A 295 -5.51 -4.22 -6.26
N TYR A 296 -4.67 -4.34 -7.28
CA TYR A 296 -4.16 -3.22 -8.06
C TYR A 296 -4.06 -3.58 -9.54
N SER A 297 -4.73 -2.79 -10.39
CA SER A 297 -4.67 -3.02 -11.83
C SER A 297 -3.36 -2.49 -12.42
N ASN A 298 -2.62 -3.38 -13.08
CA ASN A 298 -1.35 -3.08 -13.73
C ASN A 298 -1.46 -2.84 -15.25
N ARG A 299 -2.67 -2.83 -15.80
CA ARG A 299 -2.91 -2.64 -17.25
C ARG A 299 -2.27 -1.38 -17.82
N ASN A 300 -2.16 -0.33 -17.01
CA ASN A 300 -1.55 0.96 -17.37
C ASN A 300 -0.17 1.17 -16.74
N ASN A 301 0.44 0.13 -16.17
CA ASN A 301 1.80 0.26 -15.65
C ASN A 301 2.77 0.53 -16.79
N TYR A 302 3.84 1.30 -16.53
CA TYR A 302 4.83 1.61 -17.56
C TYR A 302 5.57 0.33 -18.00
N GLN A 303 6.01 0.31 -19.27
CA GLN A 303 6.60 -0.86 -19.88
C GLN A 303 7.89 -1.31 -19.16
N GLN A 304 7.95 -2.59 -18.88
CA GLN A 304 9.06 -3.28 -18.23
C GLN A 304 9.24 -4.65 -18.88
N ALA A 305 10.17 -5.45 -18.38
CA ALA A 305 10.25 -6.87 -18.69
C ALA A 305 9.29 -7.70 -17.83
N GLY A 306 9.22 -9.01 -18.06
CA GLY A 306 8.47 -9.94 -17.21
C GLY A 306 6.96 -9.72 -17.21
N THR A 307 6.36 -10.04 -16.10
CA THR A 307 4.89 -10.02 -15.91
C THR A 307 4.36 -8.70 -15.35
N TYR A 308 5.02 -7.58 -15.65
CA TYR A 308 4.73 -6.25 -15.10
C TYR A 308 3.29 -5.77 -15.34
N PHE A 309 2.61 -6.29 -16.33
CA PHE A 309 1.26 -5.87 -16.74
C PHE A 309 0.14 -6.71 -16.12
N TYR A 310 0.46 -7.81 -15.44
CA TYR A 310 -0.55 -8.59 -14.70
C TYR A 310 -1.03 -7.83 -13.49
N ASP A 311 -2.34 -7.84 -13.27
CA ASP A 311 -2.96 -7.32 -12.06
C ASP A 311 -2.42 -8.08 -10.83
N ARG A 312 -2.27 -7.39 -9.70
CA ARG A 312 -1.61 -7.95 -8.51
C ARG A 312 -2.38 -7.64 -7.24
N ALA A 313 -2.09 -8.41 -6.21
CA ALA A 313 -2.61 -8.22 -4.88
C ALA A 313 -2.07 -6.93 -4.25
N ASN A 314 -2.68 -5.81 -4.65
CA ASN A 314 -2.53 -4.47 -4.10
C ASN A 314 -1.22 -3.73 -4.43
N TRP A 315 -0.44 -4.16 -5.43
CA TRP A 315 0.81 -3.52 -5.80
C TRP A 315 1.14 -3.60 -7.30
N ALA A 316 2.18 -2.90 -7.72
CA ALA A 316 2.69 -2.92 -9.08
C ALA A 316 4.22 -2.90 -9.10
N PRO A 317 4.88 -3.66 -9.99
CA PRO A 317 6.32 -3.54 -10.20
C PRO A 317 6.74 -2.10 -10.52
N GLY A 318 7.72 -1.60 -9.79
CA GLY A 318 8.24 -0.26 -9.95
C GLY A 318 7.36 0.86 -9.39
N ASN A 319 6.42 0.57 -8.47
CA ASN A 319 5.56 1.57 -7.81
C ASN A 319 5.52 1.35 -6.28
N PRO A 320 5.11 2.35 -5.51
CA PRO A 320 4.74 2.14 -4.11
C PRO A 320 3.46 1.30 -3.97
N LEU A 321 3.26 0.76 -2.77
CA LEU A 321 2.06 0.02 -2.40
C LEU A 321 0.80 0.88 -2.52
N ASN A 322 -0.29 0.26 -2.94
CA ASN A 322 -1.63 0.84 -2.90
C ASN A 322 -2.21 0.76 -1.48
N VAL A 323 -1.71 1.62 -0.60
CA VAL A 323 -2.17 1.70 0.81
C VAL A 323 -3.61 2.19 0.86
N GLN A 324 -4.42 1.61 1.75
CA GLN A 324 -5.80 2.01 1.97
C GLN A 324 -5.94 2.72 3.32
N TYR A 325 -6.83 3.70 3.36
CA TYR A 325 -7.05 4.53 4.54
C TYR A 325 -8.52 4.52 4.93
N TRP A 326 -8.77 4.39 6.23
CA TRP A 326 -10.09 4.40 6.84
C TRP A 326 -10.16 5.47 7.91
N THR A 327 -11.21 6.28 7.90
CA THR A 327 -11.52 7.16 9.01
C THR A 327 -12.50 6.48 9.93
N ILE A 328 -12.15 6.40 11.21
CA ILE A 328 -12.95 5.78 12.27
C ILE A 328 -13.46 6.87 13.19
N THR A 329 -14.75 6.86 13.47
CA THR A 329 -15.38 7.67 14.50
C THR A 329 -15.24 6.95 15.85
N PRO A 330 -14.50 7.50 16.83
CA PRO A 330 -14.32 6.86 18.13
C PRO A 330 -15.64 6.69 18.88
N PRO A 331 -15.84 5.55 19.58
CA PRO A 331 -16.95 5.42 20.52
C PRO A 331 -16.86 6.48 21.63
N GLN A 332 -17.92 7.24 21.83
CA GLN A 332 -17.91 8.38 22.77
C GLN A 332 -17.97 7.93 24.23
N ASP A 333 -18.74 6.89 24.52
CA ASP A 333 -19.04 6.46 25.89
C ASP A 333 -17.92 5.65 26.53
N THR A 334 -17.36 4.70 25.79
CA THR A 334 -16.39 3.73 26.35
C THR A 334 -14.95 4.10 26.10
N ARG A 335 -14.67 4.89 25.09
CA ARG A 335 -13.30 5.18 24.59
C ARG A 335 -12.50 3.90 24.29
N GLN A 336 -13.16 2.76 24.18
CA GLN A 336 -12.54 1.50 23.78
C GLN A 336 -12.72 1.29 22.29
N LEU A 337 -11.64 1.05 21.60
CA LEU A 337 -11.60 0.76 20.18
C LEU A 337 -10.98 -0.63 19.99
N SER A 338 -11.77 -1.59 19.55
CA SER A 338 -11.23 -2.85 19.07
C SER A 338 -11.23 -2.90 17.55
N ILE A 339 -10.13 -3.37 16.98
CA ILE A 339 -9.94 -3.55 15.54
C ILE A 339 -9.64 -5.01 15.26
N ASP A 340 -10.29 -5.52 14.22
CA ASP A 340 -10.02 -6.82 13.63
C ASP A 340 -10.13 -6.72 12.11
N LEU A 341 -9.26 -7.41 11.37
CA LEU A 341 -9.34 -7.53 9.93
C LEU A 341 -9.60 -8.99 9.57
N ASN A 342 -10.77 -9.23 9.01
CA ASN A 342 -11.14 -10.55 8.54
C ASN A 342 -10.86 -10.64 7.04
N LEU A 343 -9.77 -11.31 6.66
CA LEU A 343 -9.40 -11.55 5.27
C LEU A 343 -10.33 -12.59 4.65
N GLU A 344 -10.60 -12.44 3.35
CA GLU A 344 -11.32 -13.45 2.59
C GLU A 344 -10.59 -14.79 2.66
N LYS A 345 -11.36 -15.87 2.81
CA LYS A 345 -10.80 -17.22 2.85
C LYS A 345 -10.20 -17.61 1.50
N PHE A 346 -9.02 -18.19 1.56
CA PHE A 346 -8.34 -18.76 0.40
C PHE A 346 -7.69 -20.10 0.76
N GLU A 347 -7.40 -20.91 -0.25
CA GLU A 347 -6.75 -22.20 -0.08
C GLU A 347 -5.39 -22.19 -0.76
N SER A 348 -4.34 -22.59 -0.07
CA SER A 348 -3.05 -22.81 -0.68
C SER A 348 -3.03 -24.11 -1.46
N GLN A 349 -2.47 -24.06 -2.65
CA GLN A 349 -2.21 -25.25 -3.47
C GLN A 349 -0.80 -25.82 -3.24
N PHE A 350 0.00 -25.21 -2.37
CA PHE A 350 1.31 -25.75 -2.02
C PHE A 350 1.20 -27.02 -1.17
N THR A 351 1.94 -28.02 -1.57
CA THR A 351 2.04 -29.29 -0.84
C THR A 351 3.14 -29.26 0.22
N ASP A 352 4.13 -28.38 0.09
CA ASP A 352 5.20 -28.19 1.07
C ASP A 352 5.63 -26.71 1.17
N PRO A 353 5.07 -25.96 2.11
CA PRO A 353 5.38 -24.55 2.30
C PRO A 353 6.82 -24.28 2.82
N LYS A 354 7.57 -25.32 3.18
CA LYS A 354 8.94 -25.16 3.70
C LYS A 354 10.00 -25.09 2.61
N THR A 355 9.68 -25.56 1.42
CA THR A 355 10.65 -25.71 0.33
C THR A 355 10.56 -24.63 -0.73
N GLU A 356 9.41 -24.00 -0.89
CA GLU A 356 9.20 -22.95 -1.88
C GLU A 356 8.41 -21.78 -1.27
N GLY A 357 8.60 -20.59 -1.77
CA GLY A 357 7.93 -19.40 -1.26
C GLY A 357 6.42 -19.51 -1.42
N CYS A 358 5.73 -19.95 -0.35
CA CYS A 358 4.28 -20.00 -0.33
C CYS A 358 3.69 -18.61 -0.57
N ALA A 359 2.50 -18.60 -1.15
CA ALA A 359 1.67 -17.43 -1.24
C ALA A 359 1.45 -16.83 0.16
N GLN A 360 1.63 -15.53 0.30
CA GLN A 360 1.58 -14.85 1.59
C GLN A 360 1.16 -13.39 1.45
N TYR A 361 0.49 -12.85 2.48
CA TYR A 361 0.32 -11.41 2.65
C TYR A 361 1.41 -10.85 3.55
N ILE A 362 1.82 -9.62 3.30
CA ILE A 362 2.54 -8.78 4.24
C ILE A 362 1.57 -7.71 4.71
N VAL A 363 1.25 -7.70 6.00
CA VAL A 363 0.20 -6.86 6.58
C VAL A 363 0.78 -5.92 7.64
N GLU A 364 0.59 -4.62 7.46
CA GLU A 364 0.79 -3.60 8.47
C GLU A 364 -0.50 -2.81 8.65
N VAL A 365 -0.90 -2.59 9.89
CA VAL A 365 -2.04 -1.72 10.19
C VAL A 365 -1.69 -0.81 11.36
N ASP A 366 -1.74 0.48 11.08
CA ASP A 366 -1.44 1.54 12.06
C ASP A 366 -2.67 2.42 12.30
N LEU A 367 -2.80 2.93 13.52
CA LEU A 367 -3.83 3.87 13.94
C LEU A 367 -3.20 5.21 14.34
N PHE A 368 -3.82 6.30 13.90
CA PHE A 368 -3.43 7.68 14.23
C PHE A 368 -4.64 8.44 14.76
N GLY A 369 -4.60 8.80 16.03
CA GLY A 369 -5.66 9.56 16.69
C GLY A 369 -5.45 11.06 16.53
N TYR A 370 -6.44 11.76 16.00
CA TYR A 370 -6.45 13.20 15.79
C TYR A 370 -7.30 13.91 16.82
N ARG A 371 -6.89 15.13 17.23
CA ARG A 371 -7.66 16.03 18.10
C ARG A 371 -8.22 17.26 17.39
#